data_6b4c307e6ed40152c6eb585d833d5507
#
_entry.id   6b4c307e6ed40152c6eb585d833d5507
#
_cell.length_a   1.000
_cell.length_b   1.000
_cell.length_c   1.000
_cell.angle_alpha   90.00
_cell.angle_beta   90.00
_cell.angle_gamma   90.00
#
_symmetry.space_group_name_H-M   'P 1'
#
loop_
_entity.id
_entity.type
_entity.pdbx_description
1 polymer ?
#
loop_
_entity_poly.entity_id
_entity_poly.type
_entity_poly.pdbx_seq_one_letter_code
_entity_poly.pdbx_strand_id
1 'polypeptide(L)'
;MGNMTVNALLEKTDLRTVTLPDGDREITGVYIGDLLSWVMGRAQSGDVWITIMSNNNSIAVASLADTACIILAEGVTLDEDVKTVAEMKDINVLSSDKTAYEIAVELSKVLS
;
A
#
# COMPACT_ATOMS: atom_id res chain seq x y z
N MET A 1 16.78 3.59 -1.06
CA MET A 1 16.12 2.31 -1.36
C MET A 1 16.39 1.80 -2.77
N GLY A 2 17.15 2.54 -3.51
CA GLY A 2 17.51 2.15 -4.86
C GLY A 2 16.29 1.97 -5.73
N ASN A 3 16.24 0.89 -6.46
CA ASN A 3 15.19 0.65 -7.46
C ASN A 3 14.13 -0.33 -6.98
N MET A 4 13.77 -0.31 -5.70
CA MET A 4 12.72 -1.17 -5.19
C MET A 4 11.37 -0.74 -5.77
N THR A 5 10.73 -1.63 -6.53
CA THR A 5 9.39 -1.43 -7.08
C THR A 5 8.37 -2.26 -6.30
N VAL A 6 7.09 -2.00 -6.54
CA VAL A 6 6.03 -2.80 -5.94
C VAL A 6 6.16 -4.27 -6.41
N ASN A 7 6.46 -4.50 -7.68
CA ASN A 7 6.71 -5.85 -8.19
C ASN A 7 7.86 -6.54 -7.45
N ALA A 8 8.97 -5.83 -7.23
CA ALA A 8 10.11 -6.37 -6.52
C ALA A 8 9.76 -6.68 -5.06
N LEU A 9 8.96 -5.85 -4.43
CA LEU A 9 8.49 -6.09 -3.06
C LEU A 9 7.67 -7.38 -2.98
N LEU A 10 6.78 -7.59 -3.94
CA LEU A 10 5.99 -8.82 -4.00
C LEU A 10 6.85 -10.07 -4.15
N GLU A 11 7.96 -9.99 -4.89
CA GLU A 11 8.88 -11.11 -5.06
C GLU A 11 9.66 -11.45 -3.79
N LYS A 12 9.87 -10.46 -2.93
CA LYS A 12 10.72 -10.61 -1.72
C LYS A 12 9.93 -10.85 -0.45
N THR A 13 8.61 -10.87 -0.52
CA THR A 13 7.71 -11.01 0.64
C THR A 13 6.61 -12.00 0.33
N ASP A 14 5.82 -12.34 1.33
CA ASP A 14 4.62 -13.16 1.16
C ASP A 14 3.34 -12.32 1.06
N LEU A 15 3.48 -11.03 0.74
CA LEU A 15 2.33 -10.16 0.51
C LEU A 15 1.51 -10.66 -0.67
N ARG A 16 0.20 -10.53 -0.57
CA ARG A 16 -0.72 -10.93 -1.64
C ARG A 16 -1.13 -9.73 -2.48
N THR A 17 -1.31 -9.93 -3.76
CA THR A 17 -1.81 -8.90 -4.68
C THR A 17 -3.33 -8.83 -4.60
N VAL A 18 -3.88 -7.63 -4.40
CA VAL A 18 -5.30 -7.35 -4.55
C VAL A 18 -5.54 -6.64 -5.88
N THR A 19 -4.82 -5.55 -6.13
CA THR A 19 -4.76 -4.87 -7.43
C THR A 19 -3.31 -4.52 -7.74
N LEU A 20 -2.93 -4.54 -9.02
CA LEU A 20 -1.55 -4.25 -9.40
C LEU A 20 -1.50 -3.55 -10.76
N PRO A 21 -2.21 -2.41 -10.94
CA PRO A 21 -2.21 -1.72 -12.22
C PRO A 21 -0.89 -1.02 -12.54
N ASP A 22 -0.04 -0.75 -11.53
CA ASP A 22 1.20 0.00 -11.70
C ASP A 22 2.32 -0.64 -10.88
N GLY A 23 2.61 -1.90 -11.18
CA GLY A 23 3.61 -2.68 -10.43
C GLY A 23 5.04 -2.18 -10.54
N ASP A 24 5.35 -1.37 -11.55
CA ASP A 24 6.69 -0.81 -11.72
C ASP A 24 6.91 0.47 -10.88
N ARG A 25 5.90 0.91 -10.14
CA ARG A 25 6.01 2.09 -9.28
C ARG A 25 7.11 1.90 -8.25
N GLU A 26 8.02 2.86 -8.18
CA GLU A 26 9.13 2.86 -7.23
C GLU A 26 8.67 3.21 -5.83
N ILE A 27 9.21 2.51 -4.85
CA ILE A 27 8.96 2.73 -3.43
C ILE A 27 10.08 3.57 -2.86
N THR A 28 9.72 4.65 -2.17
CA THR A 28 10.71 5.57 -1.60
C THR A 28 10.57 5.75 -0.09
N GLY A 29 9.54 5.20 0.53
CA GLY A 29 9.34 5.28 1.97
C GLY A 29 8.19 4.43 2.43
N VAL A 30 7.82 4.57 3.70
CA VAL A 30 6.73 3.83 4.33
C VAL A 30 5.97 4.75 5.28
N TYR A 31 4.65 4.69 5.25
CA TYR A 31 3.80 5.39 6.21
C TYR A 31 2.78 4.42 6.79
N ILE A 32 2.56 4.47 8.10
CA ILE A 32 1.58 3.62 8.79
C ILE A 32 0.55 4.54 9.45
N GLY A 33 -0.72 4.32 9.16
CA GLY A 33 -1.78 5.08 9.83
C GLY A 33 -3.13 4.82 9.23
N ASP A 34 -4.17 5.03 10.04
CA ASP A 34 -5.56 4.74 9.68
C ASP A 34 -6.44 5.99 9.70
N LEU A 35 -5.95 7.10 10.23
CA LEU A 35 -6.69 8.35 10.23
C LEU A 35 -6.42 9.06 8.91
N LEU A 36 -7.41 9.06 8.02
CA LEU A 36 -7.21 9.50 6.63
C LEU A 36 -6.72 10.94 6.51
N SER A 37 -7.19 11.84 7.40
CA SER A 37 -6.74 13.22 7.37
C SER A 37 -5.24 13.36 7.67
N TRP A 38 -4.71 12.50 8.52
CA TRP A 38 -3.28 12.49 8.82
C TRP A 38 -2.48 11.88 7.67
N VAL A 39 -2.99 10.81 7.08
CA VAL A 39 -2.34 10.19 5.92
C VAL A 39 -2.22 11.22 4.80
N MET A 40 -3.31 11.94 4.54
CA MET A 40 -3.35 12.96 3.49
C MET A 40 -2.26 14.02 3.68
N GLY A 41 -2.01 14.43 4.92
CA GLY A 41 -1.05 15.50 5.21
C GLY A 41 0.37 15.03 5.47
N ARG A 42 0.60 13.75 5.69
CA ARG A 42 1.89 13.23 6.19
C ARG A 42 2.54 12.17 5.32
N ALA A 43 1.75 11.35 4.60
CA ALA A 43 2.33 10.38 3.69
C ALA A 43 2.99 11.12 2.53
N GLN A 44 4.08 10.56 2.04
CA GLN A 44 4.88 11.17 0.98
C GLN A 44 4.70 10.39 -0.32
N SER A 45 4.90 11.07 -1.45
CA SER A 45 4.91 10.44 -2.77
C SER A 45 5.88 9.25 -2.77
N GLY A 46 5.40 8.10 -3.24
CA GLY A 46 6.21 6.87 -3.29
C GLY A 46 6.17 6.04 -2.03
N ASP A 47 5.45 6.47 -0.99
CA ASP A 47 5.33 5.67 0.23
C ASP A 47 4.53 4.40 0.01
N VAL A 48 4.95 3.33 0.68
CA VAL A 48 4.06 2.20 0.98
C VAL A 48 3.19 2.64 2.15
N TRP A 49 1.88 2.56 2.00
CA TRP A 49 0.94 2.94 3.07
C TRP A 49 0.33 1.68 3.69
N ILE A 50 0.71 1.40 4.94
CA ILE A 50 0.17 0.27 5.70
C ILE A 50 -1.04 0.75 6.51
N THR A 51 -2.19 0.11 6.32
CA THR A 51 -3.45 0.55 6.93
C THR A 51 -4.45 -0.61 7.01
N ILE A 52 -5.52 -0.40 7.76
CA ILE A 52 -6.69 -1.28 7.75
C ILE A 52 -7.90 -0.62 7.08
N MET A 53 -7.73 0.59 6.57
CA MET A 53 -8.81 1.33 5.90
C MET A 53 -8.99 0.81 4.48
N SER A 54 -10.18 0.32 4.15
CA SER A 54 -10.44 -0.41 2.91
C SER A 54 -11.63 0.10 2.10
N ASN A 55 -11.99 1.36 2.27
CA ASN A 55 -13.14 1.97 1.57
C ASN A 55 -12.68 2.87 0.41
N ASN A 56 -13.66 3.44 -0.32
CA ASN A 56 -13.36 4.34 -1.44
C ASN A 56 -12.57 5.58 -1.01
N ASN A 57 -12.77 6.04 0.23
CA ASN A 57 -12.03 7.20 0.72
C ASN A 57 -10.53 6.90 0.86
N SER A 58 -10.18 5.67 1.26
CA SER A 58 -8.76 5.30 1.34
C SER A 58 -8.12 5.25 -0.05
N ILE A 59 -8.84 4.80 -1.06
CA ILE A 59 -8.34 4.81 -2.44
C ILE A 59 -8.11 6.26 -2.91
N ALA A 60 -9.06 7.16 -2.62
CA ALA A 60 -8.92 8.58 -2.97
C ALA A 60 -7.71 9.21 -2.27
N VAL A 61 -7.51 8.91 -0.99
CA VAL A 61 -6.36 9.42 -0.23
C VAL A 61 -5.05 8.90 -0.81
N ALA A 62 -4.97 7.62 -1.15
CA ALA A 62 -3.77 7.04 -1.77
C ALA A 62 -3.44 7.73 -3.08
N SER A 63 -4.45 8.04 -3.88
CA SER A 63 -4.27 8.75 -5.15
C SER A 63 -3.72 10.16 -4.92
N LEU A 64 -4.33 10.90 -4.00
CA LEU A 64 -3.93 12.29 -3.71
C LEU A 64 -2.56 12.37 -3.05
N ALA A 65 -2.23 11.46 -2.17
CA ALA A 65 -0.92 11.40 -1.52
C ALA A 65 0.16 10.79 -2.43
N ASP A 66 -0.27 10.22 -3.56
CA ASP A 66 0.63 9.62 -4.55
C ASP A 66 1.47 8.49 -3.96
N THR A 67 0.84 7.61 -3.19
CA THR A 67 1.53 6.46 -2.60
C THR A 67 1.90 5.43 -3.66
N ALA A 68 2.94 4.64 -3.40
CA ALA A 68 3.34 3.56 -4.30
C ALA A 68 2.36 2.40 -4.27
N CYS A 69 1.86 2.08 -3.07
CA CYS A 69 0.84 1.06 -2.88
C CYS A 69 0.21 1.20 -1.49
N ILE A 70 -0.94 0.55 -1.33
CA ILE A 70 -1.55 0.32 -0.02
C ILE A 70 -1.25 -1.12 0.37
N ILE A 71 -0.89 -1.36 1.63
CA ILE A 71 -0.86 -2.72 2.19
C ILE A 71 -1.94 -2.79 3.26
N LEU A 72 -2.95 -3.63 3.01
CA LEU A 72 -4.00 -3.89 3.99
C LEU A 72 -3.52 -4.93 4.98
N ALA A 73 -3.47 -4.55 6.26
CA ALA A 73 -3.00 -5.42 7.34
C ALA A 73 -4.14 -6.23 7.92
N GLU A 74 -3.80 -7.24 8.72
CA GLU A 74 -4.72 -8.02 9.57
C GLU A 74 -5.83 -8.74 8.80
N GLY A 75 -5.57 -9.12 7.57
CA GLY A 75 -6.54 -9.85 6.76
C GLY A 75 -7.68 -9.02 6.22
N VAL A 76 -7.61 -7.69 6.32
CA VAL A 76 -8.64 -6.80 5.75
C VAL A 76 -8.64 -6.92 4.24
N THR A 77 -9.83 -6.94 3.65
CA THR A 77 -10.02 -7.09 2.21
C THR A 77 -10.76 -5.89 1.62
N LEU A 78 -10.70 -5.75 0.30
CA LEU A 78 -11.49 -4.76 -0.43
C LEU A 78 -12.76 -5.42 -0.98
N ASP A 79 -13.88 -4.70 -0.95
CA ASP A 79 -15.06 -5.08 -1.69
C ASP A 79 -14.77 -4.96 -3.19
N GLU A 80 -15.49 -5.73 -4.01
CA GLU A 80 -15.25 -5.77 -5.46
C GLU A 80 -15.38 -4.40 -6.13
N ASP A 81 -16.36 -3.58 -5.74
CA ASP A 81 -16.53 -2.23 -6.30
C ASP A 81 -15.38 -1.31 -5.92
N VAL A 82 -14.84 -1.43 -4.70
CA VAL A 82 -13.67 -0.65 -4.28
C VAL A 82 -12.43 -1.09 -5.05
N LYS A 83 -12.29 -2.39 -5.26
CA LYS A 83 -11.21 -2.97 -6.06
C LYS A 83 -11.23 -2.43 -7.49
N THR A 84 -12.40 -2.36 -8.09
CA THR A 84 -12.57 -1.80 -9.43
C THR A 84 -12.13 -0.33 -9.49
N VAL A 85 -12.51 0.47 -8.48
CA VAL A 85 -12.09 1.87 -8.40
C VAL A 85 -10.58 1.99 -8.26
N ALA A 86 -9.96 1.13 -7.45
CA ALA A 86 -8.49 1.12 -7.29
C ALA A 86 -7.80 0.84 -8.62
N GLU A 87 -8.29 -0.11 -9.39
CA GLU A 87 -7.73 -0.42 -10.71
C GLU A 87 -7.89 0.75 -11.68
N MET A 88 -9.05 1.40 -11.68
CA MET A 88 -9.32 2.54 -12.55
C MET A 88 -8.42 3.75 -12.22
N LYS A 89 -8.04 3.89 -10.95
CA LYS A 89 -7.20 5.01 -10.51
C LYS A 89 -5.71 4.66 -10.46
N ASP A 90 -5.34 3.50 -10.98
CA ASP A 90 -3.95 3.00 -10.99
C ASP A 90 -3.35 2.87 -9.58
N ILE A 91 -4.16 2.46 -8.61
CA ILE A 91 -3.71 2.26 -7.23
C ILE A 91 -3.40 0.78 -6.99
N ASN A 92 -2.15 0.51 -6.62
CA ASN A 92 -1.72 -0.82 -6.22
C ASN A 92 -2.21 -1.10 -4.80
N VAL A 93 -2.87 -2.23 -4.58
CA VAL A 93 -3.31 -2.67 -3.25
C VAL A 93 -2.82 -4.08 -3.01
N LEU A 94 -2.08 -4.25 -1.93
CA LEU A 94 -1.57 -5.54 -1.47
C LEU A 94 -2.24 -5.86 -0.14
N SER A 95 -2.14 -7.10 0.32
CA SER A 95 -2.72 -7.50 1.60
C SER A 95 -1.84 -8.50 2.33
N SER A 96 -2.05 -8.59 3.63
CA SER A 96 -1.37 -9.54 4.51
C SER A 96 -2.27 -9.86 5.70
N ASP A 97 -2.14 -11.07 6.23
CA ASP A 97 -2.80 -11.43 7.49
C ASP A 97 -2.04 -10.93 8.71
N LYS A 98 -0.82 -10.44 8.51
CA LYS A 98 0.04 -9.95 9.58
C LYS A 98 -0.41 -8.60 10.10
N THR A 99 0.01 -8.28 11.33
CA THR A 99 -0.24 -6.95 11.91
C THR A 99 0.62 -5.90 11.20
N ALA A 100 0.26 -4.63 11.37
CA ALA A 100 1.05 -3.53 10.82
C ALA A 100 2.50 -3.59 11.31
N TYR A 101 2.71 -3.94 12.59
CA TYR A 101 4.06 -4.07 13.14
C TYR A 101 4.86 -5.15 12.42
N GLU A 102 4.29 -6.33 12.24
CA GLU A 102 4.96 -7.44 11.58
C GLU A 102 5.30 -7.10 10.13
N ILE A 103 4.37 -6.45 9.43
CA ILE A 103 4.59 -5.99 8.06
C ILE A 103 5.74 -4.98 8.04
N ALA A 104 5.73 -4.01 8.96
CA ALA A 104 6.77 -2.99 9.02
C ALA A 104 8.15 -3.59 9.26
N VAL A 105 8.26 -4.58 10.14
CA VAL A 105 9.52 -5.29 10.39
C VAL A 105 10.00 -5.99 9.12
N GLU A 106 9.10 -6.67 8.41
CA GLU A 106 9.45 -7.33 7.15
C GLU A 106 9.92 -6.32 6.11
N LEU A 107 9.20 -5.20 5.96
CA LEU A 107 9.59 -4.15 5.01
C LEU A 107 10.94 -3.53 5.37
N SER A 108 11.22 -3.35 6.65
CA SER A 108 12.50 -2.76 7.07
C SER A 108 13.70 -3.59 6.62
N LYS A 109 13.51 -4.90 6.49
CA LYS A 109 14.57 -5.80 6.03
C LYS A 109 14.77 -5.76 4.52
N VAL A 110 13.69 -5.58 3.77
CA VAL A 110 13.73 -5.63 2.30
C VAL A 110 14.01 -4.26 1.69
N LEU A 111 13.61 -3.18 2.34
CA LEU A 111 13.74 -1.83 1.81
C LEU A 111 15.03 -1.12 2.23
N SER A 112 15.76 -1.68 3.16
CA SER A 112 17.01 -1.03 3.63
C SER A 112 18.19 -1.26 2.69
#